data_22a378a53fd42166ea19e9efc6e3c921
#
_entry.id   22a378a53fd42166ea19e9efc6e3c921
#
_cell.length_a   1.000
_cell.length_b   1.000
_cell.length_c   1.000
_cell.angle_alpha   90.00
_cell.angle_beta   90.00
_cell.angle_gamma   90.00
#
_symmetry.space_group_name_H-M   'P 1'
#
loop_
_entity.id
_entity.type
_entity.pdbx_description
1 polymer ?
#
loop_
_entity_poly.entity_id
_entity_poly.type
_entity_poly.pdbx_seq_one_letter_code
_entity_poly.pdbx_strand_id
1 'polypeptide(L)'
;MDYREYVQALFDGISFGNIDYSRESQKSNLGEVFDISVKVKNSEGSDLATFSYTTFYVWGAMRAGETWNANKKLTWFTNFPFSFGLYISEETSLLVYADGRVTNKHLDIAEQGIFEITSKVLKAGAKSYSIKDYDGKIQQATFDTTFDFTFYLKTSSKYTELASIKTDNTEKGIYLRWVDRHGFYRYWLFTQGDESRAISSDTSFVRNNLGEYDDTIFGYLGANGRRQGYGREDTIPLCAPLVDSETFDFLQDLASSPVVDMYLGGDKWQSVTIKAGTYTKTTAELQDFVCNLVINNTQIQQL
;
A
#
# COMPACT_ATOMS: atom_id res chain seq x y z
N MET A 1 30.82 0.00 -4.29
CA MET A 1 30.55 0.12 -2.86
C MET A 1 29.07 -0.06 -2.67
N ASP A 2 28.63 -0.90 -1.75
CA ASP A 2 27.20 -1.10 -1.47
C ASP A 2 26.78 -0.19 -0.32
N TYR A 3 25.88 0.74 -0.57
CA TYR A 3 25.41 1.71 0.43
C TYR A 3 24.12 1.27 1.13
N ARG A 4 23.55 0.10 0.77
CA ARG A 4 22.23 -0.34 1.27
C ARG A 4 22.18 -0.42 2.79
N GLU A 5 23.22 -0.93 3.43
CA GLU A 5 23.28 -1.04 4.90
C GLU A 5 23.22 0.32 5.60
N TYR A 6 23.90 1.33 5.04
CA TYR A 6 23.89 2.69 5.59
C TYR A 6 22.53 3.36 5.40
N VAL A 7 21.93 3.16 4.23
CA VAL A 7 20.61 3.72 3.93
C VAL A 7 19.51 3.04 4.75
N GLN A 8 19.62 1.72 4.94
CA GLN A 8 18.66 0.97 5.75
C GLN A 8 18.59 1.49 7.19
N ALA A 9 19.72 1.85 7.79
CA ALA A 9 19.76 2.42 9.14
C ALA A 9 19.00 3.77 9.25
N LEU A 10 18.87 4.53 8.15
CA LEU A 10 18.11 5.77 8.12
C LEU A 10 16.59 5.55 8.07
N PHE A 11 16.16 4.36 7.66
CA PHE A 11 14.76 3.95 7.66
C PHE A 11 14.37 3.18 8.94
N ASP A 12 15.29 2.92 9.85
CA ASP A 12 15.00 2.33 11.15
C ASP A 12 14.15 3.32 11.97
N GLY A 13 12.94 2.94 12.31
CA GLY A 13 11.99 3.77 13.04
C GLY A 13 10.99 4.54 12.18
N ILE A 14 10.90 4.23 10.89
CA ILE A 14 9.85 4.78 10.03
C ILE A 14 8.48 4.40 10.58
N SER A 15 7.65 5.41 10.80
CA SER A 15 6.24 5.24 11.11
C SER A 15 5.45 5.04 9.82
N PHE A 16 5.03 3.82 9.55
CA PHE A 16 4.10 3.55 8.45
C PHE A 16 2.72 4.14 8.76
N GLY A 17 2.14 4.82 7.79
CA GLY A 17 0.74 5.22 7.89
C GLY A 17 0.41 6.67 8.23
N ASN A 18 1.37 7.56 8.27
CA ASN A 18 1.14 8.98 8.55
C ASN A 18 0.82 9.80 7.29
N ILE A 19 -0.14 9.33 6.47
CA ILE A 19 -0.65 10.12 5.36
C ILE A 19 -1.76 11.04 5.86
N ASP A 20 -1.56 12.33 5.69
CA ASP A 20 -2.58 13.35 5.94
C ASP A 20 -3.45 13.55 4.69
N TYR A 21 -4.56 12.86 4.62
CA TYR A 21 -5.50 12.94 3.50
C TYR A 21 -6.24 14.29 3.40
N SER A 22 -6.00 15.20 4.33
CA SER A 22 -6.51 16.57 4.26
C SER A 22 -5.64 17.51 3.40
N ARG A 23 -4.40 17.10 3.08
CA ARG A 23 -3.48 17.82 2.20
C ARG A 23 -3.58 17.32 0.76
N GLU A 24 -3.27 18.17 -0.21
CA GLU A 24 -3.22 17.79 -1.64
C GLU A 24 -1.98 16.94 -1.95
N SER A 25 -0.85 17.27 -1.35
CA SER A 25 0.40 16.55 -1.45
C SER A 25 1.19 16.63 -0.16
N GLN A 26 2.04 15.65 0.08
CA GLN A 26 2.99 15.65 1.18
C GLN A 26 4.22 14.82 0.83
N LYS A 27 5.35 15.15 1.45
CA LYS A 27 6.56 14.34 1.33
C LYS A 27 6.30 12.93 1.90
N SER A 28 6.69 11.91 1.16
CA SER A 28 6.59 10.53 1.63
C SER A 28 7.64 10.27 2.71
N ASN A 29 7.25 9.57 3.77
CA ASN A 29 8.20 9.09 4.78
C ASN A 29 8.79 7.71 4.42
N LEU A 30 8.37 7.13 3.30
CA LEU A 30 8.88 5.84 2.80
C LEU A 30 10.08 6.00 1.87
N GLY A 31 10.58 7.20 1.71
CA GLY A 31 11.73 7.43 0.87
C GLY A 31 12.43 8.75 1.15
N GLU A 32 13.68 8.84 0.74
CA GLU A 32 14.53 10.00 0.94
C GLU A 32 15.44 10.22 -0.27
N VAL A 33 15.89 11.45 -0.42
CA VAL A 33 16.81 11.87 -1.48
C VAL A 33 18.19 12.06 -0.89
N PHE A 34 19.20 11.49 -1.51
CA PHE A 34 20.59 11.59 -1.08
C PHE A 34 21.46 12.18 -2.16
N ASP A 35 22.28 13.14 -1.77
CA ASP A 35 23.39 13.63 -2.56
C ASP A 35 24.65 12.88 -2.17
N ILE A 36 25.18 12.09 -3.09
CA ILE A 36 26.36 11.26 -2.88
C ILE A 36 27.53 11.93 -3.58
N SER A 37 28.58 12.22 -2.82
CA SER A 37 29.84 12.73 -3.35
C SER A 37 30.97 11.71 -3.11
N VAL A 38 31.55 11.22 -4.20
CA VAL A 38 32.67 10.28 -4.19
C VAL A 38 33.95 11.00 -4.56
N LYS A 39 34.90 11.05 -3.63
CA LYS A 39 36.24 11.65 -3.85
C LYS A 39 37.27 10.53 -4.04
N VAL A 40 37.93 10.55 -5.20
CA VAL A 40 39.07 9.69 -5.48
C VAL A 40 40.33 10.43 -5.07
N LYS A 41 41.14 9.83 -4.23
CA LYS A 41 42.39 10.41 -3.73
C LYS A 41 43.60 9.59 -4.17
N ASN A 42 44.74 10.26 -4.37
CA ASN A 42 46.01 9.57 -4.58
C ASN A 42 46.58 9.03 -3.24
N SER A 43 47.74 8.35 -3.30
CA SER A 43 48.43 7.83 -2.13
C SER A 43 48.87 8.88 -1.14
N GLU A 44 48.97 10.14 -1.55
CA GLU A 44 49.36 11.32 -0.74
C GLU A 44 48.15 12.04 -0.13
N GLY A 45 46.92 11.54 -0.41
CA GLY A 45 45.69 12.11 0.13
C GLY A 45 45.11 13.28 -0.69
N SER A 46 45.73 13.65 -1.81
CA SER A 46 45.23 14.72 -2.68
C SER A 46 44.07 14.24 -3.54
N ASP A 47 43.06 15.08 -3.73
CA ASP A 47 41.88 14.74 -4.55
C ASP A 47 42.25 14.65 -6.03
N LEU A 48 42.04 13.50 -6.65
CA LEU A 48 42.21 13.25 -8.08
C LEU A 48 40.95 13.54 -8.88
N ALA A 49 39.79 13.18 -8.34
CA ALA A 49 38.50 13.43 -8.96
C ALA A 49 37.41 13.46 -7.89
N THR A 50 36.35 14.19 -8.18
CA THR A 50 35.12 14.20 -7.39
C THR A 50 33.93 13.94 -8.30
N PHE A 51 33.09 12.97 -7.93
CA PHE A 51 31.85 12.64 -8.63
C PHE A 51 30.71 12.89 -7.65
N SER A 52 29.72 13.68 -8.07
CA SER A 52 28.52 13.93 -7.28
C SER A 52 27.29 13.54 -8.07
N TYR A 53 26.34 12.85 -7.42
CA TYR A 53 25.07 12.48 -8.00
C TYR A 53 23.98 12.42 -6.94
N THR A 54 22.77 12.75 -7.34
CA THR A 54 21.58 12.67 -6.51
C THR A 54 20.86 11.34 -6.80
N THR A 55 20.44 10.64 -5.77
CA THR A 55 19.70 9.37 -5.90
C THR A 55 18.55 9.33 -4.93
N PHE A 56 17.50 8.61 -5.33
CA PHE A 56 16.32 8.36 -4.53
C PHE A 56 16.41 6.96 -3.93
N TYR A 57 16.18 6.87 -2.62
CA TYR A 57 16.04 5.61 -1.92
C TYR A 57 14.63 5.49 -1.40
N VAL A 58 14.01 4.35 -1.59
CA VAL A 58 12.67 4.04 -1.11
C VAL A 58 12.66 2.76 -0.31
N TRP A 59 11.76 2.69 0.63
CA TRP A 59 11.45 1.46 1.34
C TRP A 59 10.63 0.56 0.43
N GLY A 60 11.30 -0.34 -0.27
CA GLY A 60 10.70 -1.21 -1.29
C GLY A 60 11.62 -2.38 -1.65
N ALA A 61 11.21 -3.14 -2.65
CA ALA A 61 11.89 -4.36 -3.10
C ALA A 61 12.10 -4.40 -4.61
N MET A 62 12.41 -3.27 -5.23
CA MET A 62 12.71 -3.22 -6.67
C MET A 62 14.02 -3.93 -6.98
N ARG A 63 14.07 -4.61 -8.11
CA ARG A 63 15.29 -5.23 -8.64
C ARG A 63 16.15 -4.18 -9.32
N ALA A 64 17.47 -4.40 -9.30
CA ALA A 64 18.39 -3.56 -10.04
C ALA A 64 18.04 -3.55 -11.54
N GLY A 65 17.90 -2.36 -12.13
CA GLY A 65 17.53 -2.19 -13.55
C GLY A 65 16.03 -2.28 -13.84
N GLU A 66 15.20 -2.51 -12.84
CA GLU A 66 13.75 -2.44 -12.98
C GLU A 66 13.31 -0.99 -13.19
N THR A 67 12.49 -0.76 -14.21
CA THR A 67 11.93 0.58 -14.48
C THR A 67 10.64 0.78 -13.73
N TRP A 68 10.49 1.95 -13.12
CA TRP A 68 9.27 2.32 -12.43
C TRP A 68 8.17 2.73 -13.42
N ASN A 69 7.06 2.03 -13.41
CA ASN A 69 5.85 2.39 -14.18
C ASN A 69 4.56 2.13 -13.39
N ALA A 70 4.66 2.21 -12.07
CA ALA A 70 3.69 1.68 -11.13
C ALA A 70 2.34 2.43 -11.07
N ASN A 71 2.24 3.64 -11.60
CA ASN A 71 1.02 4.45 -11.46
C ASN A 71 0.11 4.42 -12.69
N LYS A 72 0.29 3.47 -13.57
CA LYS A 72 -0.63 3.25 -14.67
C LYS A 72 -1.82 2.44 -14.15
N LYS A 73 -3.04 2.96 -14.30
CA LYS A 73 -4.29 2.28 -13.93
C LYS A 73 -4.50 2.03 -12.42
N LEU A 74 -4.42 3.09 -11.64
CA LEU A 74 -4.85 3.04 -10.25
C LEU A 74 -6.39 3.12 -10.17
N THR A 75 -6.97 2.54 -9.12
CA THR A 75 -8.39 2.67 -8.81
C THR A 75 -8.58 3.45 -7.52
N TRP A 76 -9.36 4.52 -7.58
CA TRP A 76 -9.78 5.27 -6.41
C TRP A 76 -11.25 4.97 -6.09
N PHE A 77 -11.48 4.29 -4.97
CA PHE A 77 -12.82 4.11 -4.41
C PHE A 77 -13.19 5.40 -3.66
N THR A 78 -14.10 6.17 -4.24
CA THR A 78 -14.30 7.61 -3.91
C THR A 78 -14.79 7.88 -2.50
N ASN A 79 -15.38 6.86 -1.83
CA ASN A 79 -15.83 6.92 -0.45
C ASN A 79 -14.71 6.67 0.57
N PHE A 80 -13.49 6.36 0.09
CA PHE A 80 -12.36 5.99 0.93
C PHE A 80 -11.17 6.94 0.71
N PRO A 81 -10.28 7.06 1.73
CA PRO A 81 -9.04 7.81 1.58
C PRO A 81 -8.14 7.13 0.53
N PHE A 82 -7.46 7.95 -0.28
CA PHE A 82 -6.61 7.46 -1.36
C PHE A 82 -5.42 8.38 -1.57
N SER A 83 -4.28 7.78 -1.87
CA SER A 83 -3.08 8.49 -2.34
C SER A 83 -2.32 7.66 -3.38
N PHE A 84 -1.39 8.31 -4.05
CA PHE A 84 -0.41 7.63 -4.91
C PHE A 84 0.92 8.35 -4.85
N GLY A 85 2.01 7.60 -4.93
CA GLY A 85 3.35 8.13 -4.81
C GLY A 85 3.95 8.57 -6.14
N LEU A 86 4.78 9.61 -6.12
CA LEU A 86 5.54 10.12 -7.26
C LEU A 86 6.98 10.43 -6.87
N TYR A 87 7.90 10.18 -7.81
CA TYR A 87 9.28 10.70 -7.76
C TYR A 87 9.33 12.02 -8.51
N ILE A 88 9.77 13.07 -7.84
CA ILE A 88 9.90 14.41 -8.40
C ILE A 88 11.38 14.80 -8.36
N SER A 89 11.99 14.94 -9.52
CA SER A 89 13.43 15.24 -9.66
C SER A 89 13.74 16.74 -9.60
N GLU A 90 12.76 17.59 -9.85
CA GLU A 90 12.90 19.04 -9.85
C GLU A 90 11.55 19.69 -9.55
N GLU A 91 11.58 20.97 -9.18
CA GLU A 91 10.36 21.78 -9.05
C GLU A 91 9.48 21.65 -10.28
N THR A 92 8.21 21.34 -10.08
CA THR A 92 7.31 21.05 -11.20
C THR A 92 5.86 21.39 -10.88
N SER A 93 5.08 21.62 -11.95
CA SER A 93 3.64 21.77 -11.90
C SER A 93 2.98 20.62 -12.66
N LEU A 94 2.20 19.84 -11.95
CA LEU A 94 1.45 18.72 -12.53
C LEU A 94 0.10 19.21 -13.05
N LEU A 95 -0.24 18.81 -14.26
CA LEU A 95 -1.55 19.07 -14.85
C LEU A 95 -2.51 17.91 -14.52
N VAL A 96 -3.71 18.28 -14.12
CA VAL A 96 -4.77 17.31 -13.85
C VAL A 96 -5.78 17.30 -15.00
N TYR A 97 -6.03 16.13 -15.56
CA TYR A 97 -7.04 15.90 -16.58
C TYR A 97 -8.20 15.12 -15.95
N ALA A 98 -9.42 15.43 -16.36
CA ALA A 98 -10.63 14.70 -16.02
C ALA A 98 -11.29 14.21 -17.30
N ASP A 99 -11.57 12.92 -17.42
CA ASP A 99 -12.12 12.25 -18.62
C ASP A 99 -11.40 12.67 -19.92
N GLY A 100 -10.07 12.71 -19.87
CA GLY A 100 -9.22 13.12 -21.00
C GLY A 100 -9.24 14.60 -21.33
N ARG A 101 -9.92 15.43 -20.53
CA ARG A 101 -10.01 16.90 -20.74
C ARG A 101 -9.14 17.64 -19.76
N VAL A 102 -8.44 18.68 -20.24
CA VAL A 102 -7.63 19.54 -19.39
C VAL A 102 -8.53 20.26 -18.39
N THR A 103 -8.21 20.15 -17.12
CA THR A 103 -8.81 20.97 -16.06
C THR A 103 -7.96 22.22 -15.82
N ASN A 104 -8.49 23.19 -15.07
CA ASN A 104 -7.70 24.32 -14.59
C ASN A 104 -6.95 24.01 -13.27
N LYS A 105 -7.02 22.77 -12.79
CA LYS A 105 -6.32 22.34 -11.58
C LYS A 105 -4.88 21.99 -11.90
N HIS A 106 -3.99 22.62 -11.16
CA HIS A 106 -2.56 22.35 -11.15
C HIS A 106 -2.17 21.92 -9.74
N LEU A 107 -1.18 21.08 -9.65
CA LEU A 107 -0.53 20.73 -8.41
C LEU A 107 0.94 21.12 -8.50
N ASP A 108 1.30 22.16 -7.76
CA ASP A 108 2.67 22.68 -7.73
C ASP A 108 3.45 21.96 -6.63
N ILE A 109 4.62 21.41 -7.00
CA ILE A 109 5.56 20.79 -6.10
C ILE A 109 6.86 21.55 -6.20
N ALA A 110 7.21 22.26 -5.12
CA ALA A 110 8.28 23.25 -5.08
C ALA A 110 9.68 22.66 -4.87
N GLU A 111 9.79 21.37 -4.59
CA GLU A 111 11.07 20.72 -4.29
C GLU A 111 11.18 19.34 -4.89
N GLN A 112 12.41 18.86 -5.05
CA GLN A 112 12.65 17.45 -5.39
C GLN A 112 12.33 16.54 -4.21
N GLY A 113 11.90 15.32 -4.49
CA GLY A 113 11.60 14.36 -3.44
C GLY A 113 10.68 13.25 -3.89
N ILE A 114 10.24 12.50 -2.90
CA ILE A 114 9.22 11.47 -3.03
C ILE A 114 7.97 12.00 -2.36
N PHE A 115 6.88 12.06 -3.12
CA PHE A 115 5.63 12.69 -2.68
C PHE A 115 4.48 11.71 -2.76
N GLU A 116 3.60 11.77 -1.76
CA GLU A 116 2.27 11.19 -1.79
C GLU A 116 1.27 12.27 -2.21
N ILE A 117 0.57 12.02 -3.31
CA ILE A 117 -0.50 12.86 -3.82
C ILE A 117 -1.81 12.26 -3.38
N THR A 118 -2.62 13.01 -2.66
CA THR A 118 -3.86 12.50 -2.09
C THR A 118 -5.08 12.82 -2.97
N SER A 119 -6.18 12.11 -2.74
CA SER A 119 -7.45 12.42 -3.41
C SER A 119 -8.01 13.82 -3.07
N LYS A 120 -7.41 14.53 -2.10
CA LYS A 120 -7.76 15.91 -1.79
C LYS A 120 -7.57 16.84 -2.97
N VAL A 121 -6.52 16.63 -3.79
CA VAL A 121 -6.29 17.41 -5.01
C VAL A 121 -7.48 17.34 -5.97
N LEU A 122 -8.18 16.19 -5.99
CA LEU A 122 -9.34 15.94 -6.83
C LEU A 122 -10.64 16.45 -6.20
N LYS A 123 -10.73 16.41 -4.87
CA LYS A 123 -11.86 16.89 -4.08
C LYS A 123 -11.81 18.40 -3.79
N ALA A 124 -10.62 18.97 -3.76
CA ALA A 124 -10.41 20.38 -3.40
C ALA A 124 -10.91 21.29 -4.51
N GLY A 125 -12.14 21.52 -4.56
CA GLY A 125 -12.79 22.34 -5.53
C GLY A 125 -14.07 21.76 -6.09
N ALA A 126 -14.83 21.05 -5.28
CA ALA A 126 -16.21 20.61 -5.58
C ALA A 126 -17.10 21.74 -6.15
N LYS A 127 -16.49 22.84 -6.51
CA LYS A 127 -17.04 24.03 -7.13
C LYS A 127 -16.49 24.07 -8.54
N SER A 128 -17.35 23.93 -9.51
CA SER A 128 -17.16 24.13 -10.95
C SER A 128 -15.70 24.19 -11.46
N TYR A 129 -15.24 23.12 -12.12
CA TYR A 129 -14.02 23.16 -12.92
C TYR A 129 -14.33 23.79 -14.28
N SER A 130 -13.44 24.65 -14.77
CA SER A 130 -13.47 25.02 -16.17
C SER A 130 -12.79 23.91 -16.97
N ILE A 131 -13.55 23.10 -17.68
CA ILE A 131 -13.04 22.08 -18.60
C ILE A 131 -12.94 22.69 -19.97
N LYS A 132 -11.78 22.60 -20.60
CA LYS A 132 -11.59 23.00 -21.98
C LYS A 132 -11.93 21.80 -22.88
N ASP A 133 -12.98 21.91 -23.69
CA ASP A 133 -13.31 20.85 -24.67
C ASP A 133 -12.32 20.82 -25.84
N TYR A 134 -12.50 19.85 -26.75
CA TYR A 134 -11.64 19.68 -27.93
C TYR A 134 -11.63 20.91 -28.85
N ASP A 135 -12.69 21.71 -28.83
CA ASP A 135 -12.83 22.95 -29.63
C ASP A 135 -12.26 24.17 -28.92
N GLY A 136 -11.68 23.96 -27.75
CA GLY A 136 -11.10 25.03 -26.94
C GLY A 136 -12.13 25.85 -26.15
N LYS A 137 -13.41 25.45 -26.17
CA LYS A 137 -14.49 26.11 -25.46
C LYS A 137 -14.45 25.72 -23.97
N ILE A 138 -14.44 26.73 -23.11
CA ILE A 138 -14.47 26.52 -21.67
C ILE A 138 -15.90 26.17 -21.26
N GLN A 139 -16.10 24.98 -20.74
CA GLN A 139 -17.32 24.56 -20.06
C GLN A 139 -17.07 24.50 -18.57
N GLN A 140 -18.02 25.02 -17.80
CA GLN A 140 -18.00 24.82 -16.35
C GLN A 140 -18.66 23.47 -16.05
N ALA A 141 -17.88 22.53 -15.53
CA ALA A 141 -18.40 21.27 -15.00
C ALA A 141 -18.25 21.28 -13.48
N THR A 142 -19.29 20.81 -12.80
CA THR A 142 -19.18 20.49 -11.38
C THR A 142 -18.31 19.24 -11.27
N PHE A 143 -17.39 19.22 -10.33
CA PHE A 143 -16.63 18.02 -10.03
C PHE A 143 -17.61 16.90 -9.67
N ASP A 144 -17.61 15.85 -10.47
CA ASP A 144 -18.31 14.62 -10.21
C ASP A 144 -17.28 13.53 -9.88
N THR A 145 -17.51 12.77 -8.84
CA THR A 145 -16.69 11.62 -8.43
C THR A 145 -16.77 10.46 -9.43
N THR A 146 -17.46 10.64 -10.54
CA THR A 146 -17.51 9.65 -11.65
C THR A 146 -16.41 9.84 -12.68
N PHE A 147 -15.64 10.94 -12.63
CA PHE A 147 -14.59 11.20 -13.60
C PHE A 147 -13.34 10.39 -13.34
N ASP A 148 -12.75 9.85 -14.39
CA ASP A 148 -11.41 9.29 -14.36
C ASP A 148 -10.37 10.41 -14.47
N PHE A 149 -9.28 10.32 -13.73
CA PHE A 149 -8.26 11.36 -13.65
C PHE A 149 -6.93 10.89 -14.20
N THR A 150 -6.24 11.81 -14.88
CA THR A 150 -4.88 11.58 -15.35
C THR A 150 -3.99 12.75 -14.96
N PHE A 151 -2.82 12.44 -14.42
CA PHE A 151 -1.80 13.42 -14.05
C PHE A 151 -0.70 13.43 -15.09
N TYR A 152 -0.39 14.63 -15.59
CA TYR A 152 0.68 14.84 -16.56
C TYR A 152 1.75 15.77 -16.02
N LEU A 153 2.98 15.41 -16.26
CA LEU A 153 4.12 16.33 -16.18
C LEU A 153 4.23 17.07 -17.51
N LYS A 154 4.19 18.39 -17.45
CA LYS A 154 4.42 19.25 -18.62
C LYS A 154 5.86 19.74 -18.61
N THR A 155 6.63 19.32 -19.57
CA THR A 155 7.91 19.95 -19.92
C THR A 155 7.71 20.90 -21.10
N SER A 156 8.74 21.69 -21.46
CA SER A 156 8.67 22.67 -22.56
C SER A 156 8.24 22.07 -23.91
N SER A 157 8.44 20.76 -24.10
CA SER A 157 8.21 20.10 -25.40
C SER A 157 7.34 18.83 -25.32
N LYS A 158 6.96 18.36 -24.12
CA LYS A 158 6.30 17.06 -23.97
C LYS A 158 5.37 17.00 -22.76
N TYR A 159 4.28 16.27 -22.92
CA TYR A 159 3.42 15.83 -21.82
C TYR A 159 3.77 14.37 -21.51
N THR A 160 4.14 14.08 -20.27
CA THR A 160 4.43 12.73 -19.81
C THR A 160 3.36 12.35 -18.80
N GLU A 161 2.62 11.27 -19.07
CA GLU A 161 1.66 10.71 -18.13
C GLU A 161 2.40 10.10 -16.95
N LEU A 162 2.02 10.53 -15.74
CA LEU A 162 2.58 10.04 -14.49
C LEU A 162 1.67 9.08 -13.76
N ALA A 163 0.36 9.33 -13.80
CA ALA A 163 -0.63 8.49 -13.15
C ALA A 163 -1.97 8.56 -13.89
N SER A 164 -2.64 7.42 -13.99
CA SER A 164 -4.02 7.30 -14.46
C SER A 164 -4.86 6.65 -13.36
N ILE A 165 -5.95 7.31 -12.98
CA ILE A 165 -6.79 6.95 -11.84
C ILE A 165 -8.22 6.78 -12.32
N LYS A 166 -8.69 5.54 -12.28
CA LYS A 166 -10.10 5.21 -12.49
C LYS A 166 -10.88 5.44 -11.21
N THR A 167 -12.07 6.01 -11.29
CA THR A 167 -12.94 6.19 -10.13
C THR A 167 -13.96 5.07 -10.01
N ASP A 168 -14.25 4.66 -8.79
CA ASP A 168 -15.24 3.66 -8.44
C ASP A 168 -16.03 4.15 -7.21
N ASN A 169 -17.35 4.13 -7.30
CA ASN A 169 -18.26 4.61 -6.25
C ASN A 169 -18.74 3.48 -5.31
N THR A 170 -18.15 2.30 -5.39
CA THR A 170 -18.47 1.19 -4.47
C THR A 170 -18.23 1.60 -3.01
N GLU A 171 -19.23 1.36 -2.16
CA GLU A 171 -19.21 1.79 -0.75
C GLU A 171 -18.96 0.65 0.23
N LYS A 172 -19.23 -0.60 -0.18
CA LYS A 172 -19.24 -1.75 0.72
C LYS A 172 -18.08 -2.68 0.43
N GLY A 173 -17.39 -3.07 1.49
CA GLY A 173 -16.28 -4.01 1.41
C GLY A 173 -15.23 -3.74 2.49
N ILE A 174 -14.15 -4.49 2.43
CA ILE A 174 -12.98 -4.30 3.27
C ILE A 174 -11.94 -3.53 2.46
N TYR A 175 -11.65 -2.32 2.90
CA TYR A 175 -10.69 -1.45 2.25
C TYR A 175 -9.32 -1.63 2.88
N LEU A 176 -8.37 -2.04 2.04
CA LEU A 176 -6.99 -2.25 2.45
C LEU A 176 -6.07 -1.23 1.79
N ARG A 177 -4.98 -0.92 2.48
CA ARG A 177 -3.79 -0.31 1.90
C ARG A 177 -2.57 -1.14 2.22
N TRP A 178 -1.60 -1.10 1.34
CA TRP A 178 -0.30 -1.77 1.54
C TRP A 178 0.83 -0.96 0.91
N VAL A 179 2.05 -1.24 1.30
CA VAL A 179 3.23 -0.67 0.64
C VAL A 179 3.67 -1.65 -0.44
N ASP A 180 3.68 -1.21 -1.70
CA ASP A 180 4.11 -2.03 -2.81
C ASP A 180 5.65 -2.13 -2.88
N ARG A 181 6.15 -2.95 -3.81
CA ARG A 181 7.59 -3.13 -4.02
C ARG A 181 8.32 -1.87 -4.48
N HIS A 182 7.62 -0.85 -4.95
CA HIS A 182 8.18 0.44 -5.34
C HIS A 182 8.26 1.45 -4.19
N GLY A 183 7.79 1.07 -2.99
CA GLY A 183 7.79 1.93 -1.81
C GLY A 183 6.64 2.94 -1.78
N PHE A 184 5.52 2.63 -2.39
CA PHE A 184 4.34 3.48 -2.39
C PHE A 184 3.14 2.80 -1.80
N TYR A 185 2.24 3.58 -1.20
CA TYR A 185 0.96 3.08 -0.75
C TYR A 185 0.06 2.75 -1.94
N ARG A 186 -0.58 1.56 -1.85
CA ARG A 186 -1.58 1.04 -2.78
C ARG A 186 -2.85 0.74 -2.03
N TYR A 187 -3.96 0.76 -2.75
CA TYR A 187 -5.30 0.69 -2.17
C TYR A 187 -6.19 -0.20 -3.00
N TRP A 188 -7.04 -0.97 -2.32
CA TRP A 188 -8.10 -1.72 -2.99
C TRP A 188 -9.26 -2.00 -2.04
N LEU A 189 -10.47 -2.04 -2.61
CA LEU A 189 -11.70 -2.41 -1.91
C LEU A 189 -12.08 -3.83 -2.29
N PHE A 190 -12.05 -4.73 -1.33
CA PHE A 190 -12.38 -6.13 -1.50
C PHE A 190 -13.79 -6.42 -1.05
N THR A 191 -14.47 -7.36 -1.74
CA THR A 191 -15.68 -7.99 -1.21
C THR A 191 -15.30 -8.97 -0.11
N GLN A 192 -16.08 -8.99 0.95
CA GLN A 192 -15.89 -9.87 2.10
C GLN A 192 -16.62 -11.19 1.87
N GLY A 193 -15.93 -12.31 2.10
CA GLY A 193 -16.53 -13.64 2.22
C GLY A 193 -16.90 -13.99 3.66
N ASP A 194 -17.30 -15.24 3.87
CA ASP A 194 -17.69 -15.73 5.19
C ASP A 194 -16.49 -15.84 6.13
N GLU A 195 -16.62 -15.29 7.33
CA GLU A 195 -15.57 -15.35 8.34
C GLU A 195 -15.34 -16.77 8.83
N SER A 196 -14.09 -17.17 9.01
CA SER A 196 -13.71 -18.42 9.64
C SER A 196 -12.85 -18.18 10.88
N ARG A 197 -13.02 -19.05 11.86
CA ARG A 197 -12.31 -19.01 13.14
C ARG A 197 -11.60 -20.34 13.37
N ALA A 198 -10.29 -20.30 13.35
CA ALA A 198 -9.48 -21.46 13.69
C ALA A 198 -9.11 -21.39 15.16
N ILE A 199 -9.41 -22.46 15.89
CA ILE A 199 -9.02 -22.61 17.28
C ILE A 199 -7.92 -23.67 17.33
N SER A 200 -6.73 -23.29 17.75
CA SER A 200 -5.61 -24.16 18.01
C SER A 200 -5.43 -24.35 19.51
N SER A 201 -5.05 -25.53 19.91
CA SER A 201 -4.72 -25.77 21.31
C SER A 201 -3.22 -25.92 21.47
N ASP A 202 -2.68 -25.41 22.56
CA ASP A 202 -1.33 -25.72 22.98
C ASP A 202 -1.21 -27.25 23.22
N THR A 203 -0.08 -27.82 22.85
CA THR A 203 0.23 -29.25 23.07
C THR A 203 0.66 -29.55 24.49
N SER A 204 0.97 -28.53 25.29
CA SER A 204 1.36 -28.69 26.68
C SER A 204 0.17 -29.07 27.56
N PHE A 205 0.34 -30.08 28.34
CA PHE A 205 -0.63 -30.52 29.32
C PHE A 205 -0.15 -30.23 30.72
N VAL A 206 -1.00 -29.63 31.54
CA VAL A 206 -0.82 -29.68 33.00
C VAL A 206 -1.31 -31.02 33.48
N ARG A 207 -0.41 -31.87 33.92
CA ARG A 207 -0.80 -33.13 34.56
C ARG A 207 -1.55 -32.82 35.85
N ASN A 208 -2.72 -33.39 36.00
CA ASN A 208 -3.39 -33.43 37.30
C ASN A 208 -2.60 -34.40 38.18
N ASN A 209 -1.77 -33.90 39.09
CA ASN A 209 -0.89 -34.70 39.95
C ASN A 209 -1.62 -35.48 41.02
N LEU A 210 -2.94 -35.35 41.12
CA LEU A 210 -3.81 -36.05 42.06
C LEU A 210 -4.71 -37.00 41.27
N GLY A 211 -4.10 -38.00 40.65
CA GLY A 211 -4.86 -39.15 40.14
C GLY A 211 -5.38 -39.95 41.33
N GLU A 212 -6.69 -40.00 41.50
CA GLU A 212 -7.33 -40.89 42.43
C GLU A 212 -7.43 -42.27 41.78
N TYR A 213 -6.87 -43.29 42.44
CA TYR A 213 -6.95 -44.65 41.99
C TYR A 213 -8.35 -45.22 42.30
N ASP A 214 -9.03 -45.69 41.30
CA ASP A 214 -10.35 -46.31 41.42
C ASP A 214 -10.21 -47.81 41.36
N ASP A 215 -10.47 -48.47 42.47
CA ASP A 215 -10.39 -49.93 42.60
C ASP A 215 -11.42 -50.66 41.74
N THR A 216 -12.51 -50.00 41.32
CA THR A 216 -13.57 -50.63 40.53
C THR A 216 -13.18 -50.71 39.06
N ILE A 217 -12.39 -49.81 38.55
CA ILE A 217 -11.91 -49.78 37.18
C ILE A 217 -10.44 -50.17 37.04
N PHE A 218 -9.76 -50.48 38.16
CA PHE A 218 -8.32 -50.76 38.22
C PHE A 218 -7.48 -49.71 37.48
N GLY A 219 -7.80 -48.47 37.64
CA GLY A 219 -7.15 -47.35 36.96
C GLY A 219 -7.21 -46.03 37.73
N TYR A 220 -6.52 -45.03 37.24
CA TYR A 220 -6.55 -43.68 37.81
C TYR A 220 -7.64 -42.85 37.17
N LEU A 221 -8.56 -42.33 37.98
CA LEU A 221 -9.53 -41.32 37.58
C LEU A 221 -8.87 -39.95 37.50
N GLY A 222 -9.21 -39.18 36.49
CA GLY A 222 -8.74 -37.82 36.37
C GLY A 222 -7.32 -37.63 35.79
N ALA A 223 -6.75 -38.68 35.20
CA ALA A 223 -5.45 -38.64 34.51
C ALA A 223 -5.48 -37.79 33.23
N ASN A 224 -6.61 -37.23 32.86
CA ASN A 224 -6.74 -36.37 31.71
C ASN A 224 -6.22 -34.95 32.03
N GLY A 225 -4.99 -34.69 31.63
CA GLY A 225 -4.39 -33.37 31.75
C GLY A 225 -5.28 -32.28 31.12
N ARG A 226 -5.19 -31.09 31.66
CA ARG A 226 -5.80 -29.92 31.08
C ARG A 226 -4.83 -29.27 30.12
N ARG A 227 -5.33 -28.70 29.02
CA ARG A 227 -4.55 -27.90 28.12
C ARG A 227 -4.27 -26.51 28.75
N GLN A 228 -3.05 -26.01 28.61
CA GLN A 228 -2.64 -24.75 29.22
C GLN A 228 -3.25 -23.52 28.53
N GLY A 229 -3.59 -23.63 27.23
CA GLY A 229 -4.15 -22.51 26.50
C GLY A 229 -4.73 -22.90 25.14
N TYR A 230 -5.43 -21.96 24.58
CA TYR A 230 -5.98 -22.04 23.22
C TYR A 230 -5.61 -20.75 22.49
N GLY A 231 -5.08 -20.90 21.27
CA GLY A 231 -4.92 -19.81 20.32
C GLY A 231 -6.16 -19.69 19.43
N ARG A 232 -6.51 -18.49 19.06
CA ARG A 232 -7.58 -18.20 18.10
C ARG A 232 -7.04 -17.38 16.96
N GLU A 233 -7.31 -17.80 15.74
CA GLU A 233 -7.04 -17.06 14.52
C GLU A 233 -8.36 -16.81 13.80
N ASP A 234 -8.71 -15.54 13.63
CA ASP A 234 -9.87 -15.10 12.87
C ASP A 234 -9.41 -14.76 11.45
N THR A 235 -10.00 -15.43 10.46
CA THR A 235 -9.65 -15.27 9.05
C THR A 235 -10.87 -14.80 8.27
N ILE A 236 -10.69 -13.76 7.48
CA ILE A 236 -11.71 -13.19 6.61
C ILE A 236 -11.27 -13.39 5.16
N PRO A 237 -11.98 -14.20 4.37
CA PRO A 237 -11.74 -14.30 2.94
C PRO A 237 -12.09 -12.98 2.23
N LEU A 238 -11.20 -12.49 1.40
CA LEU A 238 -11.35 -11.29 0.59
C LEU A 238 -11.30 -11.66 -0.89
N CYS A 239 -12.18 -11.06 -1.68
CA CYS A 239 -12.24 -11.27 -3.11
C CYS A 239 -12.25 -9.94 -3.86
N ALA A 240 -11.42 -9.82 -4.90
CA ALA A 240 -11.57 -8.83 -5.95
C ALA A 240 -12.05 -9.58 -7.19
N PRO A 241 -13.35 -9.51 -7.50
CA PRO A 241 -13.93 -10.30 -8.58
C PRO A 241 -13.63 -9.69 -9.95
N LEU A 242 -13.53 -10.55 -10.97
CA LEU A 242 -13.46 -10.18 -12.38
C LEU A 242 -12.38 -9.13 -12.70
N VAL A 243 -11.19 -9.29 -12.11
CA VAL A 243 -10.05 -8.43 -12.40
C VAL A 243 -9.30 -8.93 -13.65
N ASP A 244 -8.75 -7.99 -14.41
CA ASP A 244 -7.87 -8.32 -15.52
C ASP A 244 -6.49 -8.80 -15.05
N SER A 245 -5.69 -9.32 -15.97
CA SER A 245 -4.37 -9.87 -15.69
C SER A 245 -3.41 -8.86 -15.05
N GLU A 246 -3.49 -7.59 -15.43
CA GLU A 246 -2.63 -6.52 -14.89
C GLU A 246 -3.05 -6.15 -13.47
N THR A 247 -4.34 -6.04 -13.21
CA THR A 247 -4.89 -5.81 -11.87
C THR A 247 -4.61 -7.00 -10.94
N PHE A 248 -4.64 -8.23 -11.47
CA PHE A 248 -4.26 -9.41 -10.68
C PHE A 248 -2.81 -9.32 -10.21
N ASP A 249 -1.87 -8.97 -11.08
CA ASP A 249 -0.46 -8.80 -10.72
C ASP A 249 -0.28 -7.66 -9.69
N PHE A 250 -1.02 -6.56 -9.86
CA PHE A 250 -1.03 -5.45 -8.91
C PHE A 250 -1.53 -5.89 -7.51
N LEU A 251 -2.59 -6.69 -7.45
CA LEU A 251 -3.14 -7.21 -6.20
C LEU A 251 -2.24 -8.28 -5.55
N GLN A 252 -1.43 -8.99 -6.35
CA GLN A 252 -0.48 -9.96 -5.83
C GLN A 252 0.62 -9.30 -4.97
N ASP A 253 0.97 -8.04 -5.23
CA ASP A 253 1.91 -7.29 -4.40
C ASP A 253 1.40 -7.13 -2.95
N LEU A 254 0.08 -7.08 -2.73
CA LEU A 254 -0.53 -7.10 -1.39
C LEU A 254 -0.09 -8.33 -0.58
N ALA A 255 -0.10 -9.51 -1.22
CA ALA A 255 0.23 -10.78 -0.53
C ALA A 255 1.71 -10.88 -0.13
N SER A 256 2.57 -10.10 -0.77
CA SER A 256 4.02 -10.05 -0.48
C SER A 256 4.43 -8.85 0.38
N SER A 257 3.51 -7.92 0.63
CA SER A 257 3.80 -6.73 1.42
C SER A 257 3.88 -7.05 2.92
N PRO A 258 4.95 -6.62 3.61
CA PRO A 258 5.03 -6.74 5.06
C PRO A 258 4.21 -5.67 5.80
N VAL A 259 3.71 -4.67 5.09
CA VAL A 259 2.90 -3.57 5.66
C VAL A 259 1.55 -3.56 4.98
N VAL A 260 0.54 -4.04 5.69
CA VAL A 260 -0.85 -4.05 5.25
C VAL A 260 -1.73 -3.50 6.35
N ASP A 261 -2.56 -2.53 6.01
CA ASP A 261 -3.50 -1.91 6.94
C ASP A 261 -4.93 -1.99 6.40
N MET A 262 -5.86 -2.23 7.30
CA MET A 262 -7.30 -2.22 7.05
C MET A 262 -7.91 -0.91 7.55
N TYR A 263 -8.74 -0.30 6.73
CA TYR A 263 -9.46 0.92 7.07
C TYR A 263 -10.64 0.66 7.99
N LEU A 264 -10.69 1.38 9.12
CA LEU A 264 -11.76 1.28 10.12
C LEU A 264 -12.74 2.47 10.10
N GLY A 265 -12.51 3.45 9.20
CA GLY A 265 -13.26 4.69 9.16
C GLY A 265 -12.62 5.81 9.96
N GLY A 266 -12.96 7.08 9.63
CA GLY A 266 -12.51 8.27 10.37
C GLY A 266 -10.99 8.38 10.48
N ASP A 267 -10.27 8.14 9.39
CA ASP A 267 -8.80 8.16 9.29
C ASP A 267 -8.07 7.11 10.16
N LYS A 268 -8.78 6.10 10.66
CA LYS A 268 -8.21 5.02 11.45
C LYS A 268 -7.86 3.82 10.58
N TRP A 269 -6.64 3.32 10.79
CA TRP A 269 -6.10 2.15 10.12
C TRP A 269 -5.64 1.12 11.16
N GLN A 270 -5.90 -0.13 10.89
CA GLN A 270 -5.46 -1.26 11.71
C GLN A 270 -4.51 -2.13 10.91
N SER A 271 -3.33 -2.40 11.48
CA SER A 271 -2.39 -3.34 10.88
C SER A 271 -2.97 -4.75 10.88
N VAL A 272 -2.86 -5.42 9.74
CA VAL A 272 -3.38 -6.77 9.50
C VAL A 272 -2.36 -7.58 8.73
N THR A 273 -2.59 -8.88 8.62
CA THR A 273 -1.70 -9.78 7.90
C THR A 273 -2.47 -10.53 6.82
N ILE A 274 -1.88 -10.66 5.64
CA ILE A 274 -2.41 -11.56 4.61
C ILE A 274 -1.81 -12.95 4.84
N LYS A 275 -2.67 -13.95 4.92
CA LYS A 275 -2.25 -15.34 5.10
C LYS A 275 -1.44 -15.79 3.89
N ALA A 276 -0.27 -16.35 4.14
CA ALA A 276 0.55 -16.92 3.09
C ALA A 276 -0.22 -18.03 2.34
N GLY A 277 -0.11 -18.03 1.01
CA GLY A 277 -0.83 -18.97 0.17
C GLY A 277 -0.27 -19.03 -1.24
N THR A 278 -0.89 -19.85 -2.07
CA THR A 278 -0.58 -19.94 -3.51
C THR A 278 -1.64 -19.15 -4.27
N TYR A 279 -1.18 -18.20 -5.06
CA TYR A 279 -2.01 -17.38 -5.95
C TYR A 279 -1.84 -17.85 -7.37
N THR A 280 -2.88 -18.43 -7.95
CA THR A 280 -2.83 -18.97 -9.31
C THR A 280 -3.42 -17.97 -10.29
N LYS A 281 -2.57 -17.44 -11.16
CA LYS A 281 -2.99 -16.60 -12.28
C LYS A 281 -3.39 -17.49 -13.45
N THR A 282 -4.61 -17.30 -13.94
CA THR A 282 -5.14 -18.06 -15.09
C THR A 282 -4.89 -17.32 -16.39
N THR A 283 -5.12 -17.99 -17.52
CA THR A 283 -5.08 -17.38 -18.87
C THR A 283 -6.41 -16.73 -19.26
N ALA A 284 -7.41 -16.73 -18.37
CA ALA A 284 -8.69 -16.07 -18.62
C ALA A 284 -8.50 -14.54 -18.68
N GLU A 285 -9.32 -13.88 -19.51
CA GLU A 285 -9.32 -12.43 -19.66
C GLU A 285 -9.67 -11.73 -18.33
N LEU A 286 -10.63 -12.29 -17.61
CA LEU A 286 -11.05 -11.85 -16.28
C LEU A 286 -10.97 -13.03 -15.29
N GLN A 287 -10.52 -12.76 -14.10
CA GLN A 287 -10.36 -13.75 -13.05
C GLN A 287 -10.57 -13.13 -11.66
N ASP A 288 -10.82 -13.96 -10.68
CA ASP A 288 -10.96 -13.50 -9.30
C ASP A 288 -9.61 -13.55 -8.58
N PHE A 289 -9.28 -12.48 -7.87
CA PHE A 289 -8.17 -12.49 -6.91
C PHE A 289 -8.74 -12.74 -5.52
N VAL A 290 -8.32 -13.83 -4.88
CA VAL A 290 -8.79 -14.22 -3.55
C VAL A 290 -7.62 -14.32 -2.61
N CYS A 291 -7.73 -13.68 -1.44
CA CYS A 291 -6.77 -13.80 -0.35
C CYS A 291 -7.48 -13.91 0.99
N ASN A 292 -6.75 -14.31 2.02
CA ASN A 292 -7.29 -14.45 3.38
C ASN A 292 -6.63 -13.41 4.28
N LEU A 293 -7.44 -12.55 4.87
CA LEU A 293 -7.04 -11.58 5.87
C LEU A 293 -7.04 -12.22 7.24
N VAL A 294 -5.94 -12.08 7.97
CA VAL A 294 -5.85 -12.46 9.39
C VAL A 294 -5.87 -11.20 10.23
N ILE A 295 -6.84 -11.11 11.12
CA ILE A 295 -6.88 -10.04 12.10
C ILE A 295 -6.00 -10.45 13.28
N ASN A 296 -4.95 -9.68 13.53
CA ASN A 296 -4.04 -9.90 14.64
C ASN A 296 -4.73 -9.59 15.98
N ASN A 297 -5.61 -10.46 16.38
CA ASN A 297 -6.30 -10.39 17.67
C ASN A 297 -6.04 -11.68 18.42
N THR A 298 -4.92 -11.75 19.12
CA THR A 298 -4.54 -12.91 19.89
C THR A 298 -5.31 -12.88 21.22
N GLN A 299 -6.52 -13.43 21.23
CA GLN A 299 -7.15 -13.80 22.50
C GLN A 299 -6.56 -15.13 22.93
N ILE A 300 -5.65 -15.10 23.89
CA ILE A 300 -5.10 -16.29 24.53
C ILE A 300 -5.78 -16.42 25.89
N GLN A 301 -6.55 -17.49 26.06
CA GLN A 301 -7.02 -17.87 27.36
C GLN A 301 -5.99 -18.83 27.97
N GLN A 302 -5.29 -18.37 29.00
CA GLN A 302 -4.33 -19.14 29.77
C GLN A 302 -4.93 -19.47 31.13
N LEU A 303 -4.60 -20.68 31.65
CA LEU A 303 -4.90 -21.08 33.03
C LEU A 303 -3.88 -20.49 33.98
#